data_010d92baadf6d8ccdd66139bfc7941d1
#
_entry.id   010d92baadf6d8ccdd66139bfc7941d1
#
_cell.length_a   1.000
_cell.length_b   1.000
_cell.length_c   1.000
_cell.angle_alpha   90.00
_cell.angle_beta   90.00
_cell.angle_gamma   90.00
#
_symmetry.space_group_name_H-M   'P 1'
#
loop_
_entity.id
_entity.type
_entity.pdbx_description
1 polymer ?
#
loop_
_entity_poly.entity_id
_entity_poly.type
_entity_poly.pdbx_seq_one_letter_code
_entity_poly.pdbx_strand_id
1 'polypeptide(L)'
;MENVLEKVKYSFVLPAYKAKYLKESIDSIINQTYTDFELIIVNDASPEDVDSIVNSYQDDRIQYYRNEKNIGGTDLVAQWNYSISYAKGEYLILASDDDIYSLEYLEKMDTLIQRYPETNVFRCRVKRFENSGRILQIDGYEGEYLTKIEYLHLWTAKHIGSGIPFVIFKREALMNIGGFVNYPLAWFSDDATIFKLADNGIGVYSKETLFSFRYSNENISTAKNNKKSLVAKYRATRMFYDHCIEFLENYVPRDEEEEHLITSIEYNLVRMIRKDKVRNQLRTSSLHAIVSTINEGRKIGPISTLYIMMCCKYPFKYFFKRCFSKKYRKYKK
;
A
#
# COMPACT_ATOMS: atom_id res chain seq x y z
N MET A 1 -42.86 14.33 -0.24
CA MET A 1 -41.58 14.99 0.04
C MET A 1 -40.53 13.89 -0.04
N GLU A 2 -39.86 13.79 -1.17
CA GLU A 2 -38.68 12.93 -1.26
C GLU A 2 -37.64 13.50 -0.30
N ASN A 3 -37.21 12.67 0.65
CA ASN A 3 -36.04 12.96 1.45
C ASN A 3 -34.86 13.09 0.46
N VAL A 4 -34.47 14.30 0.12
CA VAL A 4 -33.15 14.57 -0.45
C VAL A 4 -32.17 14.18 0.66
N LEU A 5 -31.74 12.92 0.65
CA LEU A 5 -30.60 12.48 1.46
C LEU A 5 -29.46 13.42 1.06
N GLU A 6 -29.03 14.30 1.96
CA GLU A 6 -27.87 15.16 1.74
C GLU A 6 -26.72 14.23 1.32
N LYS A 7 -26.28 14.41 0.07
CA LYS A 7 -25.27 13.56 -0.55
C LYS A 7 -23.92 13.97 0.02
N VAL A 8 -23.49 13.28 1.05
CA VAL A 8 -22.18 13.48 1.66
C VAL A 8 -21.08 13.37 0.59
N LYS A 9 -20.08 14.27 0.63
CA LYS A 9 -19.03 14.30 -0.38
C LYS A 9 -17.95 13.26 -0.14
N TYR A 10 -17.50 13.09 1.10
CA TYR A 10 -16.41 12.16 1.44
C TYR A 10 -16.86 11.10 2.44
N SER A 11 -16.45 9.85 2.21
CA SER A 11 -16.53 8.79 3.20
C SER A 11 -15.12 8.38 3.64
N PHE A 12 -14.78 8.65 4.90
CA PHE A 12 -13.72 7.91 5.54
C PHE A 12 -14.26 6.55 5.99
N VAL A 13 -13.62 5.49 5.57
CA VAL A 13 -13.91 4.12 6.01
C VAL A 13 -12.73 3.60 6.78
N LEU A 14 -12.92 3.27 8.05
CA LEU A 14 -11.88 2.85 8.98
C LEU A 14 -12.17 1.43 9.48
N PRO A 15 -11.61 0.39 8.83
CA PRO A 15 -11.60 -0.95 9.40
C PRO A 15 -10.73 -0.95 10.66
N ALA A 16 -11.33 -1.18 11.83
CA ALA A 16 -10.67 -1.11 13.13
C ALA A 16 -10.43 -2.51 13.70
N TYR A 17 -9.19 -2.78 14.11
CA TYR A 17 -8.82 -4.02 14.77
C TYR A 17 -7.91 -3.80 15.98
N LYS A 18 -7.06 -2.75 15.96
CA LYS A 18 -6.15 -2.38 17.04
C LYS A 18 -6.67 -1.13 17.75
N ALA A 19 -6.73 -1.17 19.08
CA ALA A 19 -7.20 -0.05 19.89
C ALA A 19 -6.11 0.99 20.18
N LYS A 20 -4.85 0.59 20.14
CA LYS A 20 -3.70 1.37 20.68
C LYS A 20 -3.57 2.80 20.15
N TYR A 21 -3.76 3.01 18.85
CA TYR A 21 -3.67 4.32 18.21
C TYR A 21 -5.00 4.79 17.62
N LEU A 22 -6.06 3.98 17.78
CA LEU A 22 -7.37 4.24 17.19
C LEU A 22 -7.91 5.61 17.55
N LYS A 23 -7.75 6.03 18.82
CA LYS A 23 -8.21 7.36 19.26
C LYS A 23 -7.50 8.47 18.49
N GLU A 24 -6.18 8.42 18.32
CA GLU A 24 -5.41 9.42 17.56
C GLU A 24 -5.87 9.46 16.09
N SER A 25 -6.12 8.29 15.50
CA SER A 25 -6.61 8.18 14.12
C SER A 25 -7.99 8.81 13.97
N ILE A 26 -8.96 8.47 14.84
CA ILE A 26 -10.31 9.06 14.84
C ILE A 26 -10.22 10.58 15.06
N ASP A 27 -9.47 11.04 16.07
CA ASP A 27 -9.30 12.46 16.36
C ASP A 27 -8.78 13.23 15.13
N SER A 28 -7.84 12.67 14.39
CA SER A 28 -7.29 13.28 13.17
C SER A 28 -8.30 13.39 12.02
N ILE A 29 -9.31 12.52 12.00
CA ILE A 29 -10.37 12.53 11.00
C ILE A 29 -11.51 13.48 11.39
N ILE A 30 -12.02 13.40 12.62
CA ILE A 30 -13.19 14.21 13.02
C ILE A 30 -12.87 15.71 13.14
N ASN A 31 -11.59 16.06 13.35
CA ASN A 31 -11.14 17.44 13.44
C ASN A 31 -10.72 18.06 12.09
N GLN A 32 -11.07 17.45 10.95
CA GLN A 32 -10.80 18.04 9.64
C GLN A 32 -11.49 19.38 9.50
N THR A 33 -10.79 20.37 8.89
CA THR A 33 -11.35 21.71 8.58
C THR A 33 -12.51 21.65 7.59
N TYR A 34 -12.49 20.68 6.69
CA TYR A 34 -13.60 20.39 5.77
C TYR A 34 -14.61 19.45 6.46
N THR A 35 -15.88 19.85 6.52
CA THR A 35 -16.88 19.19 7.39
C THR A 35 -17.87 18.26 6.67
N ASP A 36 -17.99 18.33 5.34
CA ASP A 36 -18.94 17.51 4.58
C ASP A 36 -18.35 16.10 4.31
N PHE A 37 -18.31 15.29 5.37
CA PHE A 37 -17.88 13.90 5.32
C PHE A 37 -18.61 13.04 6.35
N GLU A 38 -18.60 11.73 6.13
CA GLU A 38 -18.97 10.70 7.11
C GLU A 38 -17.72 9.90 7.52
N LEU A 39 -17.70 9.38 8.74
CA LEU A 39 -16.70 8.43 9.24
C LEU A 39 -17.37 7.11 9.57
N ILE A 40 -17.08 6.09 8.79
CA ILE A 40 -17.59 4.74 8.95
C ILE A 40 -16.51 3.90 9.63
N ILE A 41 -16.75 3.50 10.88
CA ILE A 41 -15.83 2.65 11.64
C ILE A 41 -16.39 1.24 11.65
N VAL A 42 -15.62 0.27 11.16
CA VAL A 42 -16.02 -1.15 11.12
C VAL A 42 -15.06 -1.96 11.99
N ASN A 43 -15.48 -2.27 13.21
CA ASN A 43 -14.76 -3.16 14.12
C ASN A 43 -14.79 -4.59 13.58
N ASP A 44 -13.64 -5.10 13.17
CA ASP A 44 -13.48 -6.44 12.59
C ASP A 44 -13.39 -7.54 13.67
N ALA A 45 -14.37 -7.58 14.59
CA ALA A 45 -14.40 -8.47 15.75
C ALA A 45 -13.09 -8.45 16.54
N SER A 46 -12.57 -7.23 16.81
CA SER A 46 -11.34 -7.04 17.58
C SER A 46 -11.46 -7.65 18.97
N PRO A 47 -10.38 -8.31 19.47
CA PRO A 47 -10.27 -8.70 20.88
C PRO A 47 -9.91 -7.52 21.81
N GLU A 48 -9.52 -6.36 21.24
CA GLU A 48 -9.18 -5.14 21.97
C GLU A 48 -10.43 -4.27 22.17
N ASP A 49 -10.39 -3.33 23.12
CA ASP A 49 -11.53 -2.48 23.48
C ASP A 49 -11.73 -1.31 22.48
N VAL A 50 -12.06 -1.67 21.25
CA VAL A 50 -12.46 -0.72 20.20
C VAL A 50 -13.81 -0.08 20.52
N ASP A 51 -14.74 -0.86 21.10
CA ASP A 51 -16.11 -0.42 21.37
C ASP A 51 -16.14 0.79 22.32
N SER A 52 -15.43 0.74 23.45
CA SER A 52 -15.38 1.85 24.41
C SER A 52 -14.75 3.10 23.82
N ILE A 53 -13.72 2.94 22.99
CA ILE A 53 -13.09 4.08 22.32
C ILE A 53 -14.09 4.77 21.41
N VAL A 54 -14.75 4.03 20.52
CA VAL A 54 -15.68 4.62 19.54
C VAL A 54 -16.90 5.21 20.24
N ASN A 55 -17.46 4.53 21.25
CA ASN A 55 -18.63 5.00 22.00
C ASN A 55 -18.33 6.24 22.88
N SER A 56 -17.07 6.62 23.06
CA SER A 56 -16.70 7.85 23.78
C SER A 56 -16.92 9.11 22.95
N TYR A 57 -17.14 8.99 21.63
CA TYR A 57 -17.39 10.13 20.75
C TYR A 57 -18.89 10.44 20.65
N GLN A 58 -19.22 11.72 20.61
CA GLN A 58 -20.54 12.26 20.32
C GLN A 58 -20.47 13.13 19.08
N ASP A 59 -20.37 12.49 17.91
CA ASP A 59 -20.27 13.15 16.61
C ASP A 59 -21.17 12.41 15.61
N ASP A 60 -22.18 13.11 15.10
CA ASP A 60 -23.23 12.54 14.23
C ASP A 60 -22.66 12.05 12.88
N ARG A 61 -21.43 12.45 12.53
CA ARG A 61 -20.74 11.95 11.31
C ARG A 61 -20.21 10.54 11.48
N ILE A 62 -20.09 10.03 12.71
CA ILE A 62 -19.57 8.68 13.00
C ILE A 62 -20.68 7.65 12.87
N GLN A 63 -20.46 6.65 12.04
CA GLN A 63 -21.26 5.44 11.93
C GLN A 63 -20.43 4.24 12.37
N TYR A 64 -20.91 3.49 13.37
CA TYR A 64 -20.17 2.36 13.94
C TYR A 64 -20.85 1.04 13.64
N TYR A 65 -20.06 0.11 13.13
CA TYR A 65 -20.48 -1.27 12.85
C TYR A 65 -19.49 -2.24 13.48
N ARG A 66 -19.97 -3.42 13.89
CA ARG A 66 -19.13 -4.50 14.41
C ARG A 66 -19.43 -5.79 13.66
N ASN A 67 -18.38 -6.44 13.16
CA ASN A 67 -18.49 -7.75 12.55
C ASN A 67 -18.72 -8.83 13.64
N GLU A 68 -19.44 -9.89 13.29
CA GLU A 68 -19.60 -11.06 14.16
C GLU A 68 -18.29 -11.87 14.27
N LYS A 69 -17.45 -11.81 13.25
CA LYS A 69 -16.16 -12.53 13.17
C LYS A 69 -15.13 -11.70 12.45
N ASN A 70 -13.85 -11.95 12.77
CA ASN A 70 -12.72 -11.32 12.09
C ASN A 70 -12.63 -11.83 10.64
N ILE A 71 -12.85 -10.93 9.68
CA ILE A 71 -12.73 -11.18 8.24
C ILE A 71 -11.29 -10.94 7.80
N GLY A 72 -10.68 -9.81 8.23
CA GLY A 72 -9.35 -9.38 7.82
C GLY A 72 -8.22 -10.31 8.26
N GLY A 73 -8.43 -11.07 9.34
CA GLY A 73 -7.49 -12.11 9.76
C GLY A 73 -7.34 -13.26 8.76
N THR A 74 -8.34 -13.47 7.90
CA THR A 74 -8.32 -14.46 6.81
C THR A 74 -8.07 -13.80 5.47
N ASP A 75 -8.78 -12.72 5.16
CA ASP A 75 -8.70 -11.96 3.90
C ASP A 75 -8.89 -10.46 4.21
N LEU A 76 -7.79 -9.74 4.24
CA LEU A 76 -7.79 -8.31 4.56
C LEU A 76 -8.51 -7.49 3.50
N VAL A 77 -8.38 -7.85 2.22
CA VAL A 77 -9.07 -7.13 1.12
C VAL A 77 -10.56 -7.39 1.14
N ALA A 78 -10.99 -8.58 1.54
CA ALA A 78 -12.41 -8.86 1.75
C ALA A 78 -12.99 -7.97 2.87
N GLN A 79 -12.24 -7.75 3.96
CA GLN A 79 -12.63 -6.81 5.02
C GLN A 79 -12.70 -5.37 4.50
N TRP A 80 -11.74 -4.92 3.69
CA TRP A 80 -11.80 -3.60 3.06
C TRP A 80 -13.04 -3.44 2.19
N ASN A 81 -13.27 -4.39 1.28
CA ASN A 81 -14.42 -4.37 0.37
C ASN A 81 -15.77 -4.47 1.11
N TYR A 82 -15.81 -5.22 2.21
CA TYR A 82 -16.97 -5.24 3.08
C TYR A 82 -17.20 -3.88 3.75
N SER A 83 -16.14 -3.28 4.31
CA SER A 83 -16.23 -1.99 5.00
C SER A 83 -16.67 -0.85 4.08
N ILE A 84 -16.14 -0.78 2.85
CA ILE A 84 -16.51 0.27 1.89
C ILE A 84 -17.96 0.15 1.37
N SER A 85 -18.62 -0.98 1.57
CA SER A 85 -20.02 -1.14 1.17
C SER A 85 -20.99 -0.24 1.96
N TYR A 86 -20.58 0.26 3.12
CA TYR A 86 -21.34 1.23 3.91
C TYR A 86 -21.18 2.68 3.42
N ALA A 87 -20.16 2.98 2.61
CA ALA A 87 -19.85 4.33 2.15
C ALA A 87 -20.90 4.90 1.20
N LYS A 88 -21.31 6.16 1.44
CA LYS A 88 -22.28 6.89 0.64
C LYS A 88 -21.67 8.07 -0.12
N GLY A 89 -20.50 8.54 0.30
CA GLY A 89 -19.81 9.69 -0.28
C GLY A 89 -19.46 9.49 -1.75
N GLU A 90 -19.29 10.58 -2.46
CA GLU A 90 -18.82 10.58 -3.85
C GLU A 90 -17.38 10.09 -3.95
N TYR A 91 -16.58 10.46 -2.94
CA TYR A 91 -15.18 10.07 -2.79
C TYR A 91 -14.99 9.22 -1.53
N LEU A 92 -14.04 8.29 -1.60
CA LEU A 92 -13.77 7.31 -0.55
C LEU A 92 -12.31 7.33 -0.15
N ILE A 93 -12.07 7.30 1.18
CA ILE A 93 -10.76 7.14 1.81
C ILE A 93 -10.82 5.89 2.69
N LEU A 94 -9.96 4.89 2.43
CA LEU A 94 -9.81 3.75 3.33
C LEU A 94 -8.76 4.05 4.38
N ALA A 95 -9.19 4.52 5.53
CA ALA A 95 -8.32 4.90 6.64
C ALA A 95 -7.76 3.67 7.38
N SER A 96 -6.72 3.88 8.18
CA SER A 96 -6.13 2.88 9.08
C SER A 96 -6.31 3.27 10.55
N ASP A 97 -6.26 2.28 11.43
CA ASP A 97 -6.44 2.46 12.88
C ASP A 97 -5.17 2.94 13.63
N ASP A 98 -4.11 3.32 12.88
CA ASP A 98 -2.82 3.70 13.45
C ASP A 98 -2.14 4.91 12.79
N ASP A 99 -2.74 5.51 11.77
CA ASP A 99 -2.17 6.64 11.03
C ASP A 99 -2.85 7.98 11.37
N ILE A 100 -2.25 9.09 10.92
CA ILE A 100 -2.69 10.45 11.25
C ILE A 100 -2.82 11.31 10.00
N TYR A 101 -3.98 11.95 9.83
CA TYR A 101 -4.24 12.97 8.83
C TYR A 101 -3.92 14.38 9.39
N SER A 102 -3.40 15.29 8.55
CA SER A 102 -3.37 16.71 8.93
C SER A 102 -4.78 17.28 8.95
N LEU A 103 -5.03 18.32 9.74
CA LEU A 103 -6.35 18.93 9.87
C LEU A 103 -6.92 19.45 8.54
N GLU A 104 -6.04 19.86 7.64
CA GLU A 104 -6.39 20.43 6.33
C GLU A 104 -6.36 19.40 5.19
N TYR A 105 -6.27 18.09 5.51
CA TYR A 105 -6.14 17.05 4.49
C TYR A 105 -7.31 17.10 3.50
N LEU A 106 -8.55 17.04 3.95
CA LEU A 106 -9.71 17.07 3.05
C LEU A 106 -9.83 18.39 2.29
N GLU A 107 -9.63 19.54 2.93
CA GLU A 107 -9.73 20.85 2.29
C GLU A 107 -8.76 20.98 1.11
N LYS A 108 -7.50 20.58 1.32
CA LYS A 108 -6.47 20.65 0.30
C LYS A 108 -6.66 19.60 -0.80
N MET A 109 -7.10 18.41 -0.43
CA MET A 109 -7.44 17.38 -1.40
C MET A 109 -8.68 17.75 -2.21
N ASP A 110 -9.68 18.40 -1.60
CA ASP A 110 -10.86 18.91 -2.29
C ASP A 110 -10.50 19.93 -3.39
N THR A 111 -9.59 20.85 -3.07
CA THR A 111 -9.06 21.82 -4.04
C THR A 111 -8.38 21.13 -5.23
N LEU A 112 -7.64 20.06 -4.98
CA LEU A 112 -7.00 19.25 -6.03
C LEU A 112 -8.04 18.51 -6.88
N ILE A 113 -9.05 17.92 -6.24
CA ILE A 113 -10.13 17.18 -6.91
C ILE A 113 -10.91 18.10 -7.84
N GLN A 114 -11.24 19.31 -7.41
CA GLN A 114 -11.94 20.31 -8.24
C GLN A 114 -11.12 20.72 -9.48
N ARG A 115 -9.79 20.68 -9.39
CA ARG A 115 -8.88 21.01 -10.50
C ARG A 115 -8.76 19.88 -11.52
N TYR A 116 -8.91 18.63 -11.09
CA TYR A 116 -8.77 17.44 -11.94
C TYR A 116 -10.00 16.51 -11.84
N PRO A 117 -11.22 16.98 -12.21
CA PRO A 117 -12.48 16.27 -11.96
C PRO A 117 -12.63 14.94 -12.70
N GLU A 118 -11.89 14.74 -13.80
CA GLU A 118 -11.90 13.50 -14.58
C GLU A 118 -11.04 12.38 -13.95
N THR A 119 -10.24 12.72 -12.95
CA THR A 119 -9.32 11.77 -12.30
C THR A 119 -10.09 10.93 -11.27
N ASN A 120 -9.79 9.63 -11.24
CA ASN A 120 -10.44 8.68 -10.32
C ASN A 120 -9.64 8.46 -9.02
N VAL A 121 -8.37 8.88 -9.00
CA VAL A 121 -7.43 8.60 -7.90
C VAL A 121 -6.66 9.87 -7.55
N PHE A 122 -6.67 10.21 -6.27
CA PHE A 122 -5.93 11.34 -5.74
C PHE A 122 -5.07 10.88 -4.57
N ARG A 123 -3.85 11.36 -4.50
CA ARG A 123 -2.95 11.05 -3.38
C ARG A 123 -2.31 12.32 -2.82
N CYS A 124 -1.91 12.27 -1.56
CA CYS A 124 -1.08 13.32 -0.98
C CYS A 124 0.36 12.85 -0.77
N ARG A 125 1.24 13.82 -0.44
CA ARG A 125 2.61 13.57 0.03
C ARG A 125 2.58 13.00 1.44
N VAL A 126 3.36 11.95 1.67
CA VAL A 126 3.35 11.15 2.91
C VAL A 126 4.65 11.34 3.68
N LYS A 127 4.51 11.49 4.99
CA LYS A 127 5.60 11.39 5.97
C LYS A 127 5.49 10.05 6.70
N ARG A 128 6.60 9.27 6.74
CA ARG A 128 6.69 8.04 7.53
C ARG A 128 7.48 8.29 8.79
N PHE A 129 6.93 7.91 9.94
CA PHE A 129 7.53 8.17 11.26
C PHE A 129 7.44 6.98 12.20
N GLU A 130 8.35 6.92 13.15
CA GLU A 130 8.31 5.96 14.28
C GLU A 130 7.61 6.56 15.49
N ASN A 131 7.22 5.71 16.45
CA ASN A 131 6.60 6.14 17.71
C ASN A 131 7.49 7.11 18.54
N SER A 132 8.79 7.11 18.30
CA SER A 132 9.73 8.08 18.87
C SER A 132 9.60 9.50 18.30
N GLY A 133 8.76 9.69 17.28
CA GLY A 133 8.66 10.93 16.51
C GLY A 133 9.72 11.07 15.40
N ARG A 134 10.66 10.12 15.28
CA ARG A 134 11.70 10.16 14.25
C ARG A 134 11.10 9.96 12.87
N ILE A 135 11.35 10.91 11.97
CA ILE A 135 10.95 10.81 10.55
C ILE A 135 11.90 9.84 9.84
N LEU A 136 11.35 8.85 9.19
CA LEU A 136 12.07 7.83 8.42
C LEU A 136 12.17 8.18 6.95
N GLN A 137 11.11 8.74 6.39
CA GLN A 137 11.00 9.05 4.96
C GLN A 137 9.91 10.09 4.72
N ILE A 138 10.10 10.90 3.69
CA ILE A 138 9.09 11.77 3.09
C ILE A 138 9.09 11.47 1.59
N ASP A 139 7.92 11.42 0.96
CA ASP A 139 7.80 11.25 -0.49
C ASP A 139 8.49 12.40 -1.25
N GLY A 140 9.19 12.07 -2.34
CA GLY A 140 10.09 12.98 -3.05
C GLY A 140 9.51 13.64 -4.31
N TYR A 141 8.24 13.41 -4.65
CA TYR A 141 7.62 13.98 -5.83
C TYR A 141 7.10 15.40 -5.59
N GLU A 142 7.32 16.27 -6.58
CA GLU A 142 6.79 17.64 -6.64
C GLU A 142 6.01 17.82 -7.95
N GLY A 143 4.71 18.04 -7.86
CA GLY A 143 3.78 18.19 -8.97
C GLY A 143 2.34 17.94 -8.52
N GLU A 144 1.36 18.27 -9.37
CA GLU A 144 -0.07 18.14 -9.02
C GLU A 144 -0.80 17.05 -9.81
N TYR A 145 -0.17 16.49 -10.83
CA TYR A 145 -0.77 15.47 -11.68
C TYR A 145 0.31 14.55 -12.25
N LEU A 146 -0.01 13.28 -12.36
CA LEU A 146 0.79 12.24 -13.00
C LEU A 146 -0.07 11.49 -14.01
N THR A 147 0.45 11.28 -15.21
CA THR A 147 -0.07 10.25 -16.08
C THR A 147 0.19 8.87 -15.50
N LYS A 148 -0.48 7.85 -16.00
CA LYS A 148 -0.26 6.46 -15.56
C LYS A 148 1.18 6.00 -15.78
N ILE A 149 1.83 6.44 -16.87
CA ILE A 149 3.23 6.14 -17.18
C ILE A 149 4.17 6.84 -16.20
N GLU A 150 3.98 8.13 -15.94
CA GLU A 150 4.78 8.88 -14.96
C GLU A 150 4.65 8.30 -13.56
N TYR A 151 3.42 7.92 -13.15
CA TYR A 151 3.21 7.23 -11.88
C TYR A 151 4.01 5.93 -11.80
N LEU A 152 3.91 5.08 -12.84
CA LEU A 152 4.63 3.80 -12.87
C LEU A 152 6.14 4.00 -12.89
N HIS A 153 6.65 5.04 -13.59
CA HIS A 153 8.05 5.42 -13.58
C HIS A 153 8.53 5.78 -12.16
N LEU A 154 7.85 6.72 -11.49
CA LEU A 154 8.21 7.16 -10.15
C LEU A 154 8.09 6.02 -9.12
N TRP A 155 7.08 5.16 -9.28
CA TRP A 155 6.89 3.99 -8.42
C TRP A 155 8.03 2.97 -8.59
N THR A 156 8.38 2.61 -9.83
CA THR A 156 9.49 1.66 -10.11
C THR A 156 10.84 2.22 -9.70
N ALA A 157 11.04 3.53 -9.82
CA ALA A 157 12.22 4.26 -9.35
C ALA A 157 12.25 4.48 -7.82
N LYS A 158 11.14 4.19 -7.09
CA LYS A 158 10.97 4.36 -5.63
C LYS A 158 11.03 5.81 -5.15
N HIS A 159 10.60 6.74 -5.98
CA HIS A 159 10.42 8.14 -5.61
C HIS A 159 9.12 8.38 -4.86
N ILE A 160 8.11 7.55 -5.09
CA ILE A 160 6.84 7.56 -4.37
C ILE A 160 6.61 6.23 -3.67
N GLY A 161 5.93 6.28 -2.53
CA GLY A 161 5.60 5.08 -1.75
C GLY A 161 4.19 4.58 -2.00
N SER A 162 3.99 3.30 -1.70
CA SER A 162 2.71 2.61 -1.74
C SER A 162 1.91 2.80 -0.45
N GLY A 163 0.61 2.66 -0.53
CA GLY A 163 -0.32 2.64 0.59
C GLY A 163 -1.69 3.19 0.19
N ILE A 164 -2.73 2.72 0.85
CA ILE A 164 -4.13 3.11 0.62
C ILE A 164 -4.56 4.30 1.48
N PRO A 165 -4.17 4.45 2.77
CA PRO A 165 -4.83 5.39 3.66
C PRO A 165 -4.69 6.86 3.28
N PHE A 166 -3.71 7.21 2.46
CA PHE A 166 -3.47 8.57 1.98
C PHE A 166 -4.00 8.82 0.56
N VAL A 167 -4.85 7.92 0.06
CA VAL A 167 -5.40 7.97 -1.30
C VAL A 167 -6.92 8.17 -1.22
N ILE A 168 -7.41 9.11 -2.02
CA ILE A 168 -8.85 9.32 -2.24
C ILE A 168 -9.21 8.68 -3.58
N PHE A 169 -10.27 7.89 -3.57
CA PHE A 169 -10.81 7.24 -4.75
C PHE A 169 -12.17 7.84 -5.11
N LYS A 170 -12.45 8.06 -6.38
CA LYS A 170 -13.82 8.26 -6.86
C LYS A 170 -14.58 6.96 -6.61
N ARG A 171 -15.56 6.99 -5.69
CA ARG A 171 -16.23 5.77 -5.20
C ARG A 171 -16.87 4.97 -6.32
N GLU A 172 -17.55 5.63 -7.26
CA GLU A 172 -18.16 4.97 -8.40
C GLU A 172 -17.13 4.19 -9.24
N ALA A 173 -15.99 4.80 -9.55
CA ALA A 173 -14.94 4.15 -10.32
C ALA A 173 -14.36 2.92 -9.57
N LEU A 174 -14.15 3.02 -8.24
CA LEU A 174 -13.69 1.90 -7.42
C LEU A 174 -14.73 0.77 -7.39
N MET A 175 -16.02 1.09 -7.24
CA MET A 175 -17.07 0.08 -7.23
C MET A 175 -17.25 -0.60 -8.59
N ASN A 176 -17.09 0.13 -9.70
CA ASN A 176 -17.18 -0.40 -11.07
C ASN A 176 -16.10 -1.43 -11.38
N ILE A 177 -14.94 -1.37 -10.74
CA ILE A 177 -13.89 -2.40 -10.87
C ILE A 177 -14.05 -3.56 -9.89
N GLY A 178 -15.10 -3.57 -9.06
CA GLY A 178 -15.38 -4.59 -8.05
C GLY A 178 -14.73 -4.34 -6.69
N GLY A 179 -14.35 -3.08 -6.39
CA GLY A 179 -13.65 -2.70 -5.16
C GLY A 179 -12.13 -2.85 -5.26
N PHE A 180 -11.48 -2.97 -4.11
CA PHE A 180 -10.02 -3.16 -4.04
C PHE A 180 -9.60 -4.49 -4.64
N VAL A 181 -8.54 -4.48 -5.45
CA VAL A 181 -7.98 -5.68 -6.09
C VAL A 181 -7.46 -6.64 -5.02
N ASN A 182 -7.96 -7.88 -5.03
CA ASN A 182 -7.60 -8.87 -4.01
C ASN A 182 -6.38 -9.71 -4.44
N TYR A 183 -5.22 -9.35 -3.91
CA TYR A 183 -3.99 -10.13 -4.03
C TYR A 183 -3.67 -10.86 -2.71
N PRO A 184 -2.94 -11.98 -2.75
CA PRO A 184 -2.58 -12.74 -1.56
C PRO A 184 -1.98 -11.89 -0.44
N LEU A 185 -2.57 -11.94 0.75
CA LEU A 185 -2.20 -11.16 1.94
C LEU A 185 -2.30 -9.64 1.75
N ALA A 186 -3.18 -9.17 0.88
CA ALA A 186 -3.30 -7.77 0.47
C ALA A 186 -1.99 -7.15 -0.05
N TRP A 187 -0.98 -7.97 -0.37
CA TRP A 187 0.32 -7.50 -0.79
C TRP A 187 0.27 -6.98 -2.23
N PHE A 188 0.54 -5.69 -2.45
CA PHE A 188 0.32 -4.96 -3.70
C PHE A 188 -1.15 -4.77 -4.12
N SER A 189 -2.12 -5.02 -3.24
CA SER A 189 -3.54 -4.74 -3.53
C SER A 189 -3.80 -3.25 -3.68
N ASP A 190 -3.12 -2.43 -2.88
CA ASP A 190 -3.10 -0.97 -2.98
C ASP A 190 -2.57 -0.49 -4.34
N ASP A 191 -1.35 -0.88 -4.69
CA ASP A 191 -0.72 -0.50 -5.96
C ASP A 191 -1.53 -0.97 -7.17
N ALA A 192 -2.05 -2.21 -7.13
CA ALA A 192 -2.87 -2.77 -8.22
C ALA A 192 -4.19 -2.02 -8.39
N THR A 193 -4.83 -1.60 -7.29
CA THR A 193 -6.08 -0.83 -7.35
C THR A 193 -5.83 0.57 -7.91
N ILE A 194 -4.81 1.27 -7.40
CA ILE A 194 -4.40 2.59 -7.90
C ILE A 194 -4.08 2.50 -9.39
N PHE A 195 -3.24 1.55 -9.79
CA PHE A 195 -2.83 1.37 -11.17
C PHE A 195 -4.02 1.08 -12.10
N LYS A 196 -4.98 0.27 -11.67
CA LYS A 196 -6.17 -0.06 -12.44
C LYS A 196 -7.09 1.15 -12.66
N LEU A 197 -7.12 2.09 -11.71
CA LEU A 197 -7.97 3.28 -11.76
C LEU A 197 -7.28 4.51 -12.37
N ALA A 198 -5.99 4.45 -12.66
CA ALA A 198 -5.16 5.56 -13.10
C ALA A 198 -5.23 5.86 -14.61
N ASP A 199 -6.24 5.38 -15.35
CA ASP A 199 -6.33 5.61 -16.80
C ASP A 199 -6.45 7.11 -17.14
N ASN A 200 -7.15 7.88 -16.29
CA ASN A 200 -7.24 9.35 -16.38
C ASN A 200 -6.20 10.04 -15.47
N GLY A 201 -5.06 9.38 -15.21
CA GLY A 201 -4.01 9.88 -14.36
C GLY A 201 -4.31 9.84 -12.86
N ILE A 202 -3.43 10.49 -12.11
CA ILE A 202 -3.48 10.58 -10.64
C ILE A 202 -3.25 12.03 -10.23
N GLY A 203 -4.19 12.60 -9.47
CA GLY A 203 -3.98 13.88 -8.82
C GLY A 203 -3.01 13.73 -7.63
N VAL A 204 -2.05 14.65 -7.48
CA VAL A 204 -1.05 14.58 -6.41
C VAL A 204 -0.95 15.91 -5.68
N TYR A 205 -1.26 15.91 -4.39
CA TYR A 205 -0.97 17.05 -3.54
C TYR A 205 0.45 16.90 -2.95
N SER A 206 1.36 17.74 -3.39
CA SER A 206 2.80 17.60 -3.11
C SER A 206 3.44 18.76 -2.34
N LYS A 207 2.71 19.88 -2.11
CA LYS A 207 3.28 21.07 -1.48
C LYS A 207 3.77 20.79 -0.05
N GLU A 208 2.99 20.03 0.72
CA GLU A 208 3.30 19.61 2.08
C GLU A 208 2.85 18.19 2.36
N THR A 209 3.25 17.63 3.50
CA THR A 209 2.80 16.30 3.89
C THR A 209 1.46 16.40 4.61
N LEU A 210 0.42 15.84 4.03
CA LEU A 210 -0.93 15.83 4.62
C LEU A 210 -1.26 14.54 5.38
N PHE A 211 -0.40 13.55 5.30
CA PHE A 211 -0.58 12.26 5.94
C PHE A 211 0.70 11.76 6.59
N SER A 212 0.56 11.22 7.80
CA SER A 212 1.64 10.65 8.58
C SER A 212 1.41 9.16 8.79
N PHE A 213 2.19 8.34 8.07
CA PHE A 213 2.18 6.88 8.20
C PHE A 213 3.01 6.47 9.41
N ARG A 214 2.38 5.81 10.37
CA ARG A 214 3.06 5.31 11.57
C ARG A 214 3.76 3.98 11.29
N TYR A 215 5.06 3.97 11.41
CA TYR A 215 5.87 2.76 11.29
C TYR A 215 6.04 2.09 12.66
N SER A 216 5.34 1.00 12.88
CA SER A 216 5.39 0.22 14.12
C SER A 216 5.75 -1.24 13.85
N ASN A 217 6.08 -2.00 14.91
CA ASN A 217 6.27 -3.45 14.80
C ASN A 217 4.95 -4.23 14.65
N GLU A 218 3.83 -3.55 14.73
CA GLU A 218 2.47 -4.10 14.67
C GLU A 218 1.84 -3.97 13.27
N ASN A 219 2.49 -3.25 12.35
CA ASN A 219 1.99 -3.16 10.98
C ASN A 219 2.06 -4.52 10.28
N ILE A 220 1.03 -4.83 9.48
CA ILE A 220 0.95 -6.07 8.68
C ILE A 220 2.15 -6.21 7.74
N SER A 221 2.63 -5.07 7.20
CA SER A 221 3.80 -5.02 6.31
C SER A 221 5.11 -5.41 7.01
N THR A 222 5.23 -5.19 8.33
CA THR A 222 6.43 -5.46 9.14
C THR A 222 6.36 -6.78 9.91
N ALA A 223 5.19 -7.42 9.97
CA ALA A 223 4.98 -8.66 10.69
C ALA A 223 6.00 -9.75 10.33
N LYS A 224 6.41 -10.57 11.32
CA LYS A 224 7.34 -11.68 11.10
C LYS A 224 6.79 -12.65 10.05
N ASN A 225 7.49 -12.76 8.93
CA ASN A 225 7.11 -13.66 7.85
C ASN A 225 7.56 -15.09 8.13
N ASN A 226 6.66 -16.05 7.97
CA ASN A 226 6.97 -17.47 7.83
C ASN A 226 7.16 -17.85 6.36
N LYS A 227 7.55 -19.11 6.08
CA LYS A 227 7.77 -19.57 4.71
C LYS A 227 6.52 -19.44 3.82
N LYS A 228 5.33 -19.74 4.36
CA LYS A 228 4.06 -19.69 3.64
C LYS A 228 3.70 -18.24 3.25
N SER A 229 3.84 -17.29 4.20
CA SER A 229 3.58 -15.86 3.92
C SER A 229 4.59 -15.26 2.94
N LEU A 230 5.85 -15.67 2.97
CA LEU A 230 6.86 -15.23 1.99
C LEU A 230 6.52 -15.67 0.57
N VAL A 231 6.06 -16.91 0.40
CA VAL A 231 5.63 -17.44 -0.91
C VAL A 231 4.39 -16.69 -1.39
N ALA A 232 3.40 -16.45 -0.52
CA ALA A 232 2.19 -15.71 -0.85
C ALA A 232 2.51 -14.26 -1.28
N LYS A 233 3.35 -13.55 -0.52
CA LYS A 233 3.82 -12.20 -0.87
C LYS A 233 4.57 -12.19 -2.22
N TYR A 234 5.42 -13.18 -2.48
CA TYR A 234 6.11 -13.29 -3.76
C TYR A 234 5.14 -13.51 -4.92
N ARG A 235 4.11 -14.36 -4.72
CA ARG A 235 3.05 -14.57 -5.72
C ARG A 235 2.31 -13.27 -6.03
N ALA A 236 1.88 -12.53 -5.02
CA ALA A 236 1.22 -11.24 -5.18
C ALA A 236 2.11 -10.22 -5.92
N THR A 237 3.40 -10.15 -5.55
CA THR A 237 4.40 -9.32 -6.24
C THR A 237 4.47 -9.66 -7.73
N ARG A 238 4.49 -10.95 -8.07
CA ARG A 238 4.52 -11.38 -9.48
C ARG A 238 3.25 -11.00 -10.22
N MET A 239 2.08 -11.20 -9.61
CA MET A 239 0.80 -10.81 -10.21
C MET A 239 0.77 -9.32 -10.58
N PHE A 240 1.27 -8.44 -9.69
CA PHE A 240 1.32 -7.02 -9.97
C PHE A 240 2.34 -6.67 -11.07
N TYR A 241 3.54 -7.25 -11.06
CA TYR A 241 4.54 -7.01 -12.10
C TYR A 241 4.07 -7.51 -13.46
N ASP A 242 3.44 -8.68 -13.51
CA ASP A 242 2.89 -9.23 -14.75
C ASP A 242 1.78 -8.32 -15.30
N HIS A 243 0.94 -7.74 -14.44
CA HIS A 243 -0.07 -6.74 -14.83
C HIS A 243 0.56 -5.44 -15.39
N CYS A 244 1.67 -4.96 -14.79
CA CYS A 244 2.40 -3.81 -15.33
C CYS A 244 3.03 -4.13 -16.69
N ILE A 245 3.59 -5.31 -16.88
CA ILE A 245 4.20 -5.75 -18.14
C ILE A 245 3.13 -5.85 -19.24
N GLU A 246 2.02 -6.52 -18.96
CA GLU A 246 0.90 -6.63 -19.89
C GLU A 246 0.38 -5.27 -20.36
N PHE A 247 0.29 -4.31 -19.43
CA PHE A 247 -0.06 -2.94 -19.77
C PHE A 247 0.97 -2.31 -20.73
N LEU A 248 2.27 -2.41 -20.42
CA LEU A 248 3.33 -1.82 -21.24
C LEU A 248 3.43 -2.44 -22.63
N GLU A 249 3.23 -3.76 -22.75
CA GLU A 249 3.24 -4.48 -24.04
C GLU A 249 2.12 -4.01 -24.99
N ASN A 250 1.03 -3.47 -24.44
CA ASN A 250 -0.12 -2.98 -25.21
C ASN A 250 -0.18 -1.44 -25.29
N TYR A 251 0.76 -0.75 -24.66
CA TYR A 251 0.75 0.71 -24.59
C TYR A 251 1.56 1.31 -25.75
N VAL A 252 0.99 2.33 -26.40
CA VAL A 252 1.67 3.10 -27.44
C VAL A 252 2.10 4.43 -26.85
N PRO A 253 3.40 4.75 -26.80
CA PRO A 253 3.89 6.02 -26.26
C PRO A 253 3.37 7.19 -27.12
N ARG A 254 3.05 8.29 -26.47
CA ARG A 254 2.52 9.51 -27.11
C ARG A 254 3.62 10.34 -27.78
N ASP A 255 4.83 10.26 -27.25
CA ASP A 255 6.00 11.02 -27.66
C ASP A 255 7.31 10.34 -27.24
N GLU A 256 8.44 10.91 -27.63
CA GLU A 256 9.80 10.40 -27.32
C GLU A 256 10.12 10.44 -25.81
N GLU A 257 9.59 11.43 -25.07
CA GLU A 257 9.80 11.53 -23.62
C GLU A 257 9.11 10.35 -22.90
N GLU A 258 7.89 10.04 -23.28
CA GLU A 258 7.16 8.90 -22.72
C GLU A 258 7.80 7.56 -23.08
N GLU A 259 8.37 7.41 -24.30
CA GLU A 259 9.14 6.24 -24.70
C GLU A 259 10.39 6.04 -23.82
N HIS A 260 11.07 7.12 -23.46
CA HIS A 260 12.17 7.08 -22.50
C HIS A 260 11.72 6.66 -21.10
N LEU A 261 10.57 7.15 -20.61
CA LEU A 261 10.00 6.71 -19.34
C LEU A 261 9.69 5.22 -19.36
N ILE A 262 9.08 4.71 -20.43
CA ILE A 262 8.76 3.28 -20.60
C ILE A 262 10.03 2.44 -20.55
N THR A 263 11.07 2.81 -21.29
CA THR A 263 12.38 2.12 -21.26
C THR A 263 12.95 2.05 -19.83
N SER A 264 12.85 3.15 -19.08
CA SER A 264 13.27 3.20 -17.68
C SER A 264 12.42 2.29 -16.77
N ILE A 265 11.11 2.26 -16.97
CA ILE A 265 10.18 1.40 -16.24
C ILE A 265 10.52 -0.07 -16.47
N GLU A 266 10.68 -0.48 -17.72
CA GLU A 266 11.05 -1.86 -18.11
C GLU A 266 12.35 -2.31 -17.46
N TYR A 267 13.40 -1.46 -17.54
CA TYR A 267 14.67 -1.73 -16.87
C TYR A 267 14.50 -1.93 -15.36
N ASN A 268 13.74 -1.06 -14.70
CA ASN A 268 13.47 -1.14 -13.27
C ASN A 268 12.65 -2.39 -12.92
N LEU A 269 11.60 -2.72 -13.68
CA LEU A 269 10.78 -3.91 -13.47
C LEU A 269 11.62 -5.19 -13.60
N VAL A 270 12.42 -5.33 -14.65
CA VAL A 270 13.33 -6.49 -14.82
C VAL A 270 14.27 -6.63 -13.62
N ARG A 271 14.83 -5.51 -13.14
CA ARG A 271 15.69 -5.48 -11.95
C ARG A 271 14.96 -5.90 -10.69
N MET A 272 13.73 -5.41 -10.49
CA MET A 272 12.88 -5.76 -9.34
C MET A 272 12.51 -7.23 -9.37
N ILE A 273 12.07 -7.77 -10.52
CA ILE A 273 11.74 -9.19 -10.74
C ILE A 273 12.93 -10.09 -10.36
N ARG A 274 14.11 -9.80 -10.90
CA ARG A 274 15.32 -10.57 -10.60
C ARG A 274 15.66 -10.56 -9.11
N LYS A 275 15.62 -9.39 -8.50
CA LYS A 275 15.87 -9.19 -7.06
C LYS A 275 14.90 -9.99 -6.20
N ASP A 276 13.60 -9.91 -6.49
CA ASP A 276 12.58 -10.58 -5.68
C ASP A 276 12.57 -12.10 -5.91
N LYS A 277 12.88 -12.58 -7.12
CA LYS A 277 13.11 -14.00 -7.39
C LYS A 277 14.25 -14.56 -6.53
N VAL A 278 15.42 -13.90 -6.53
CA VAL A 278 16.58 -14.31 -5.73
C VAL A 278 16.26 -14.25 -4.24
N ARG A 279 15.63 -13.16 -3.78
CA ARG A 279 15.23 -12.99 -2.38
C ARG A 279 14.27 -14.09 -1.92
N ASN A 280 13.29 -14.44 -2.74
CA ASN A 280 12.35 -15.51 -2.44
C ASN A 280 13.06 -16.87 -2.37
N GLN A 281 13.93 -17.18 -3.33
CA GLN A 281 14.73 -18.41 -3.34
C GLN A 281 15.61 -18.52 -2.10
N LEU A 282 16.33 -17.46 -1.71
CA LEU A 282 17.17 -17.43 -0.52
C LEU A 282 16.39 -17.65 0.79
N ARG A 283 15.12 -17.22 0.83
CA ARG A 283 14.27 -17.32 2.03
C ARG A 283 13.48 -18.61 2.13
N THR A 284 13.12 -19.20 1.00
CA THR A 284 12.18 -20.33 0.95
C THR A 284 12.81 -21.65 0.53
N SER A 285 13.93 -21.62 -0.21
CA SER A 285 14.56 -22.80 -0.80
C SER A 285 15.56 -23.48 0.11
N SER A 286 15.95 -24.72 -0.26
CA SER A 286 17.03 -25.46 0.37
C SER A 286 18.40 -24.85 0.06
N LEU A 287 19.44 -25.24 0.82
CA LEU A 287 20.82 -24.79 0.57
C LEU A 287 21.28 -25.15 -0.85
N HIS A 288 20.86 -26.30 -1.35
CA HIS A 288 21.20 -26.77 -2.72
C HIS A 288 20.65 -25.82 -3.79
N ALA A 289 19.39 -25.41 -3.68
CA ALA A 289 18.78 -24.47 -4.62
C ALA A 289 19.43 -23.06 -4.55
N ILE A 290 19.89 -22.63 -3.37
CA ILE A 290 20.64 -21.39 -3.21
C ILE A 290 22.00 -21.48 -3.93
N VAL A 291 22.71 -22.58 -3.77
CA VAL A 291 24.00 -22.83 -4.45
C VAL A 291 23.81 -22.89 -5.96
N SER A 292 22.76 -23.58 -6.44
CA SER A 292 22.43 -23.62 -7.88
C SER A 292 22.18 -22.20 -8.45
N THR A 293 21.41 -21.36 -7.74
CA THR A 293 21.14 -19.97 -8.18
C THR A 293 22.42 -19.13 -8.23
N ILE A 294 23.35 -19.32 -7.28
CA ILE A 294 24.66 -18.65 -7.29
C ILE A 294 25.52 -19.15 -8.45
N ASN A 295 25.48 -20.45 -8.73
CA ASN A 295 26.23 -21.05 -9.85
C ASN A 295 25.69 -20.62 -11.20
N GLU A 296 24.38 -20.45 -11.37
CA GLU A 296 23.76 -19.86 -12.55
C GLU A 296 24.25 -18.41 -12.74
N GLY A 297 24.29 -17.63 -11.67
CA GLY A 297 24.85 -16.28 -11.70
C GLY A 297 26.31 -16.23 -12.10
N ARG A 298 27.14 -17.21 -11.68
CA ARG A 298 28.54 -17.34 -12.07
C ARG A 298 28.73 -17.66 -13.55
N LYS A 299 27.84 -18.41 -14.16
CA LYS A 299 27.87 -18.70 -15.60
C LYS A 299 27.66 -17.45 -16.46
N ILE A 300 27.00 -16.42 -15.91
CA ILE A 300 26.76 -15.14 -16.58
C ILE A 300 27.94 -14.17 -16.33
N GLY A 301 28.80 -14.44 -15.33
CA GLY A 301 30.01 -13.71 -15.01
C GLY A 301 30.13 -13.28 -13.55
N PRO A 302 31.33 -12.93 -13.07
CA PRO A 302 31.58 -12.58 -11.67
C PRO A 302 30.81 -11.34 -11.22
N ILE A 303 30.60 -10.37 -12.11
CA ILE A 303 29.81 -9.15 -11.86
C ILE A 303 28.36 -9.50 -11.60
N SER A 304 27.77 -10.46 -12.33
CA SER A 304 26.39 -10.91 -12.14
C SER A 304 26.20 -11.62 -10.80
N THR A 305 27.19 -12.39 -10.36
CA THR A 305 27.18 -13.04 -9.04
C THR A 305 27.23 -12.01 -7.92
N LEU A 306 28.13 -11.03 -8.02
CA LEU A 306 28.23 -9.91 -7.08
C LEU A 306 26.95 -9.08 -7.08
N TYR A 307 26.37 -8.83 -8.25
CA TYR A 307 25.11 -8.12 -8.41
C TYR A 307 23.93 -8.87 -7.77
N ILE A 308 23.82 -10.19 -7.95
CA ILE A 308 22.83 -11.04 -7.28
C ILE A 308 23.00 -10.95 -5.76
N MET A 309 24.24 -10.97 -5.28
CA MET A 309 24.56 -10.85 -3.85
C MET A 309 24.23 -9.45 -3.30
N MET A 310 24.51 -8.37 -4.05
CA MET A 310 24.22 -6.99 -3.66
C MET A 310 22.73 -6.64 -3.77
N CYS A 311 21.97 -7.25 -4.70
CA CYS A 311 20.52 -7.06 -4.82
C CYS A 311 19.72 -7.64 -3.66
N CYS A 312 20.31 -8.49 -2.84
CA CYS A 312 19.73 -8.98 -1.61
C CYS A 312 20.20 -8.11 -0.44
N LYS A 313 19.35 -7.29 0.16
CA LYS A 313 19.70 -6.39 1.28
C LYS A 313 20.37 -7.10 2.47
N TYR A 314 20.24 -8.45 2.56
CA TYR A 314 20.83 -9.30 3.59
C TYR A 314 21.34 -10.65 3.05
N PRO A 315 22.09 -10.74 1.93
CA PRO A 315 22.47 -12.04 1.37
C PRO A 315 23.46 -12.80 2.29
N PHE A 316 24.45 -12.07 2.85
CA PHE A 316 25.45 -12.64 3.74
C PHE A 316 24.86 -13.08 5.08
N LYS A 317 24.02 -12.26 5.73
CA LYS A 317 23.44 -12.58 7.04
C LYS A 317 22.56 -13.83 7.00
N TYR A 318 21.76 -14.02 5.93
CA TYR A 318 20.91 -15.20 5.76
C TYR A 318 21.70 -16.40 5.24
N PHE A 319 22.64 -16.20 4.34
CA PHE A 319 23.54 -17.24 3.82
C PHE A 319 24.41 -17.80 4.94
N PHE A 320 25.12 -16.97 5.69
CA PHE A 320 25.93 -17.40 6.83
C PHE A 320 25.09 -18.02 7.94
N LYS A 321 23.98 -17.42 8.36
CA LYS A 321 23.10 -17.99 9.38
C LYS A 321 22.57 -19.36 8.99
N ARG A 322 22.32 -19.62 7.71
CA ARG A 322 21.81 -20.91 7.22
C ARG A 322 22.92 -21.93 6.94
N CYS A 323 24.07 -21.48 6.46
CA CYS A 323 25.26 -22.34 6.26
C CYS A 323 25.91 -22.75 7.57
N PHE A 324 26.07 -21.82 8.53
CA PHE A 324 26.80 -22.07 9.76
C PHE A 324 25.93 -22.63 10.89
N SER A 325 24.63 -22.30 10.95
CA SER A 325 23.75 -22.86 12.00
C SER A 325 23.53 -24.39 11.89
N LYS A 326 23.58 -24.94 10.65
CA LYS A 326 23.49 -26.42 10.46
C LYS A 326 24.83 -27.13 10.58
N LYS A 327 25.95 -26.49 10.20
CA LYS A 327 27.28 -27.10 10.31
C LYS A 327 27.81 -27.14 11.76
N TYR A 328 27.52 -26.11 12.56
CA TYR A 328 27.94 -26.06 13.98
C TYR A 328 27.21 -27.08 14.87
N ARG A 329 26.00 -27.52 14.48
CA ARG A 329 25.29 -28.59 15.24
C ARG A 329 25.84 -30.01 14.99
N LYS A 330 26.63 -30.23 13.93
CA LYS A 330 27.21 -31.53 13.60
C LYS A 330 28.55 -31.76 14.26
N TYR A 331 29.19 -30.73 14.82
CA TYR A 331 30.49 -30.83 15.52
C TYR A 331 30.41 -30.67 17.04
N LYS A 332 29.18 -30.69 17.60
CA LYS A 332 28.93 -30.71 19.04
C LYS A 332 28.28 -32.02 19.50
N LYS A 333 28.64 -33.14 18.83
CA LYS A 333 28.44 -34.48 19.37
C LYS A 333 29.76 -35.22 19.36
#